data_6a654bb0a7c29ace7fbaef6fb6faceb6
#
_entry.id   6a654bb0a7c29ace7fbaef6fb6faceb6
#
_cell.length_a   1.000
_cell.length_b   1.000
_cell.length_c   1.000
_cell.angle_alpha   90.00
_cell.angle_beta   90.00
_cell.angle_gamma   90.00
#
_symmetry.space_group_name_H-M   'P 1'
#
loop_
_entity.id
_entity.type
_entity.pdbx_description
1 polymer ?
#
loop_
_entity_poly.entity_id
_entity_poly.type
_entity_poly.pdbx_seq_one_letter_code
_entity_poly.pdbx_strand_id
1 'polypeptide(L)'
;MAITPLTHLPEQDVIVVGAGFGGCAALHHLRRAGYSAKILDACDDFGGVWNMNRYPGARVDSETPTYQFSDTQVRDGFNFSENYPSSGEMRRYFAHMSAELGLRRDALFGQKVVEARYDDESRRWVLSTEKGLVARSRFVVFAAGSSNKAYIPDFKNKSAFKGPIIHPKFWPENADMTGKRVGIIGQGSSGLQIVQELAKTDCELTSKNPSGRRAT
;
A
#
# COMPACT_ATOMS: atom_id res chain seq x y z
N MET A 1 -26.22 13.64 -12.72
CA MET A 1 -26.05 12.56 -13.71
C MET A 1 -25.39 11.40 -12.98
N ALA A 2 -26.04 10.24 -12.90
CA ALA A 2 -25.42 9.04 -12.35
C ALA A 2 -24.38 8.55 -13.37
N ILE A 3 -23.12 8.51 -12.99
CA ILE A 3 -22.05 7.93 -13.82
C ILE A 3 -22.30 6.42 -13.85
N THR A 4 -22.66 5.89 -15.00
CA THR A 4 -22.75 4.43 -15.20
C THR A 4 -21.39 3.83 -14.86
N PRO A 5 -21.30 2.82 -13.96
CA PRO A 5 -20.01 2.19 -13.65
C PRO A 5 -19.39 1.62 -14.92
N LEU A 6 -18.09 1.87 -15.12
CA LEU A 6 -17.34 1.28 -16.20
C LEU A 6 -17.28 -0.23 -15.98
N THR A 7 -17.96 -1.01 -16.81
CA THR A 7 -18.00 -2.47 -16.71
C THR A 7 -16.89 -3.17 -17.50
N HIS A 8 -16.39 -2.51 -18.55
CA HIS A 8 -15.32 -3.02 -19.40
C HIS A 8 -14.28 -1.94 -19.66
N LEU A 9 -13.01 -2.29 -19.54
CA LEU A 9 -11.90 -1.45 -19.96
C LEU A 9 -11.55 -1.78 -21.43
N PRO A 10 -11.26 -0.77 -22.27
CA PRO A 10 -10.68 -1.03 -23.59
C PRO A 10 -9.43 -1.89 -23.49
N GLU A 11 -9.22 -2.79 -24.44
CA GLU A 11 -8.06 -3.70 -24.44
C GLU A 11 -6.75 -2.90 -24.37
N GLN A 12 -5.83 -3.38 -23.56
CA GLN A 12 -4.51 -2.78 -23.35
C GLN A 12 -3.41 -3.76 -23.76
N ASP A 13 -2.22 -3.26 -24.04
CA ASP A 13 -1.06 -4.14 -24.14
C ASP A 13 -0.72 -4.73 -22.77
N VAL A 14 -0.78 -3.89 -21.70
CA VAL A 14 -0.42 -4.31 -20.36
C VAL A 14 -1.40 -3.79 -19.31
N ILE A 15 -1.84 -4.66 -18.42
CA ILE A 15 -2.48 -4.28 -17.15
C ILE A 15 -1.47 -4.44 -16.02
N VAL A 16 -1.30 -3.39 -15.23
CA VAL A 16 -0.47 -3.39 -14.02
C VAL A 16 -1.39 -3.48 -12.81
N VAL A 17 -1.16 -4.44 -11.92
CA VAL A 17 -1.96 -4.62 -10.70
C VAL A 17 -1.17 -4.10 -9.51
N GLY A 18 -1.61 -2.98 -8.95
CA GLY A 18 -0.99 -2.28 -7.83
C GLY A 18 -0.36 -0.94 -8.21
N ALA A 19 -0.58 0.09 -7.38
CA ALA A 19 -0.14 1.48 -7.57
C ALA A 19 0.90 1.93 -6.52
N GLY A 20 1.69 0.99 -6.01
CA GLY A 20 2.90 1.27 -5.25
C GLY A 20 4.08 1.62 -6.14
N PHE A 21 5.30 1.70 -5.59
CA PHE A 21 6.52 2.00 -6.35
C PHE A 21 6.68 1.14 -7.61
N GLY A 22 6.52 -0.18 -7.48
CA GLY A 22 6.68 -1.10 -8.61
C GLY A 22 5.66 -0.86 -9.72
N GLY A 23 4.40 -0.58 -9.37
CA GLY A 23 3.37 -0.28 -10.37
C GLY A 23 3.56 1.06 -11.05
N CYS A 24 3.94 2.09 -10.31
CA CYS A 24 4.26 3.41 -10.87
C CYS A 24 5.45 3.31 -11.84
N ALA A 25 6.52 2.59 -11.45
CA ALA A 25 7.67 2.34 -12.31
C ALA A 25 7.27 1.59 -13.57
N ALA A 26 6.52 0.49 -13.43
CA ALA A 26 6.07 -0.31 -14.56
C ALA A 26 5.25 0.53 -15.55
N LEU A 27 4.25 1.27 -15.09
CA LEU A 27 3.44 2.13 -15.95
C LEU A 27 4.29 3.18 -16.68
N HIS A 28 5.19 3.86 -15.95
CA HIS A 28 6.07 4.88 -16.54
C HIS A 28 6.93 4.31 -17.67
N HIS A 29 7.64 3.21 -17.40
CA HIS A 29 8.54 2.61 -18.40
C HIS A 29 7.78 1.97 -19.57
N LEU A 30 6.65 1.32 -19.33
CA LEU A 30 5.81 0.75 -20.40
C LEU A 30 5.32 1.84 -21.35
N ARG A 31 4.85 2.96 -20.82
CA ARG A 31 4.42 4.10 -21.65
C ARG A 31 5.58 4.69 -22.46
N ARG A 32 6.77 4.82 -21.89
CA ARG A 32 7.97 5.27 -22.62
C ARG A 32 8.38 4.29 -23.73
N ALA A 33 8.10 3.01 -23.54
CA ALA A 33 8.34 1.99 -24.55
C ALA A 33 7.21 1.90 -25.60
N GLY A 34 6.18 2.75 -25.55
CA GLY A 34 5.10 2.82 -26.53
C GLY A 34 3.94 1.86 -26.29
N TYR A 35 3.90 1.16 -25.14
CA TYR A 35 2.79 0.27 -24.80
C TYR A 35 1.60 1.04 -24.24
N SER A 36 0.39 0.63 -24.63
CA SER A 36 -0.83 0.99 -23.94
C SER A 36 -0.89 0.24 -22.60
N ALA A 37 -0.94 0.97 -21.49
CA ALA A 37 -0.94 0.35 -20.17
C ALA A 37 -1.85 1.10 -19.19
N LYS A 38 -2.49 0.33 -18.29
CA LYS A 38 -3.32 0.86 -17.20
C LYS A 38 -2.96 0.19 -15.88
N ILE A 39 -3.02 0.98 -14.80
CA ILE A 39 -2.97 0.46 -13.44
C ILE A 39 -4.38 0.18 -12.95
N LEU A 40 -4.57 -0.97 -12.27
CA LEU A 40 -5.71 -1.27 -11.42
C LEU A 40 -5.22 -1.37 -9.97
N ASP A 41 -5.78 -0.59 -9.06
CA ASP A 41 -5.43 -0.65 -7.63
C ASP A 41 -6.67 -0.74 -6.75
N ALA A 42 -6.55 -1.49 -5.65
CA ALA A 42 -7.61 -1.65 -4.66
C ALA A 42 -7.85 -0.40 -3.81
N CYS A 43 -6.82 0.42 -3.62
CA CYS A 43 -6.88 1.66 -2.86
C CYS A 43 -7.50 2.80 -3.67
N ASP A 44 -7.62 3.95 -3.06
CA ASP A 44 -8.20 5.17 -3.62
C ASP A 44 -7.16 6.10 -4.26
N ASP A 45 -5.86 5.83 -4.03
CA ASP A 45 -4.76 6.63 -4.58
C ASP A 45 -3.47 5.82 -4.70
N PHE A 46 -2.44 6.43 -5.31
CA PHE A 46 -1.07 5.93 -5.34
C PHE A 46 -0.48 5.82 -3.94
N GLY A 47 0.53 4.95 -3.80
CA GLY A 47 1.29 4.85 -2.56
C GLY A 47 1.49 3.42 -2.05
N GLY A 48 0.66 2.46 -2.47
CA GLY A 48 0.75 1.09 -1.97
C GLY A 48 0.68 1.04 -0.44
N VAL A 49 1.71 0.47 0.21
CA VAL A 49 1.77 0.39 1.69
C VAL A 49 1.70 1.76 2.37
N TRP A 50 2.18 2.83 1.75
CA TRP A 50 2.16 4.19 2.31
C TRP A 50 0.78 4.84 2.24
N ASN A 51 -0.06 4.39 1.33
CA ASN A 51 -1.47 4.77 1.30
C ASN A 51 -2.30 4.00 2.34
N MET A 52 -1.94 2.74 2.64
CA MET A 52 -2.68 1.89 3.56
C MET A 52 -2.25 2.03 5.03
N ASN A 53 -0.94 2.14 5.30
CA ASN A 53 -0.42 2.15 6.66
C ASN A 53 -0.62 3.52 7.32
N ARG A 54 -1.55 3.57 8.29
CA ARG A 54 -1.94 4.79 9.02
C ARG A 54 -1.65 4.69 10.53
N TYR A 55 -0.93 3.65 10.96
CA TYR A 55 -0.58 3.49 12.38
C TYR A 55 0.35 4.60 12.86
N PRO A 56 0.35 4.93 14.16
CA PRO A 56 1.19 5.96 14.73
C PRO A 56 2.67 5.71 14.45
N GLY A 57 3.39 6.74 14.02
CA GLY A 57 4.81 6.66 13.72
C GLY A 57 5.17 5.94 12.43
N ALA A 58 4.19 5.57 11.59
CA ALA A 58 4.46 4.92 10.31
C ALA A 58 5.45 5.73 9.46
N ARG A 59 6.63 5.16 9.21
CA ARG A 59 7.73 5.80 8.47
C ARG A 59 8.60 4.79 7.75
N VAL A 60 9.37 5.26 6.80
CA VAL A 60 10.40 4.48 6.13
C VAL A 60 11.50 4.11 7.14
N ASP A 61 12.04 2.91 7.03
CA ASP A 61 13.16 2.39 7.83
C ASP A 61 14.47 2.29 7.03
N SER A 62 14.50 2.93 5.86
CA SER A 62 15.66 3.10 4.99
C SER A 62 15.86 4.59 4.69
N GLU A 63 17.09 5.01 4.39
CA GLU A 63 17.38 6.41 4.07
C GLU A 63 16.80 6.83 2.72
N THR A 64 16.35 8.09 2.64
CA THR A 64 15.71 8.68 1.45
C THR A 64 16.49 8.49 0.14
N PRO A 65 17.83 8.62 0.09
CA PRO A 65 18.56 8.43 -1.16
C PRO A 65 18.36 7.06 -1.80
N THR A 66 18.05 6.03 -0.99
CA THR A 66 17.80 4.66 -1.46
C THR A 66 16.31 4.34 -1.60
N TYR A 67 15.41 5.16 -1.02
CA TYR A 67 13.97 4.91 -0.97
C TYR A 67 13.18 5.93 -1.80
N GLN A 68 13.65 6.23 -3.00
CA GLN A 68 13.00 7.13 -3.94
C GLN A 68 13.20 6.65 -5.38
N PHE A 69 12.46 7.23 -6.31
CA PHE A 69 12.63 6.99 -7.73
C PHE A 69 13.98 7.52 -8.20
N SER A 70 14.66 6.74 -9.05
CA SER A 70 15.92 7.15 -9.65
C SER A 70 15.76 8.13 -10.82
N ASP A 71 14.53 8.25 -11.36
CA ASP A 71 14.24 9.21 -12.43
C ASP A 71 14.46 10.63 -11.94
N THR A 72 15.32 11.37 -12.64
CA THR A 72 15.73 12.72 -12.24
C THR A 72 14.57 13.71 -12.21
N GLN A 73 13.59 13.57 -13.10
CA GLN A 73 12.40 14.42 -13.13
C GLN A 73 11.62 14.34 -11.81
N VAL A 74 11.55 13.15 -11.21
CA VAL A 74 10.85 12.94 -9.93
C VAL A 74 11.76 13.29 -8.76
N ARG A 75 13.02 12.82 -8.80
CA ARG A 75 13.97 12.96 -7.69
C ARG A 75 14.31 14.41 -7.41
N ASP A 76 14.62 15.18 -8.46
CA ASP A 76 15.15 16.55 -8.31
C ASP A 76 14.04 17.58 -8.00
N GLY A 77 12.76 17.19 -8.17
CA GLY A 77 11.60 18.03 -7.87
C GLY A 77 11.02 17.85 -6.46
N PHE A 78 11.56 16.95 -5.64
CA PHE A 78 11.03 16.68 -4.31
C PHE A 78 12.14 16.60 -3.26
N ASN A 79 12.02 17.41 -2.21
CA ASN A 79 12.94 17.40 -1.08
C ASN A 79 12.24 16.78 0.14
N PHE A 80 12.80 15.68 0.64
CA PHE A 80 12.35 15.08 1.90
C PHE A 80 12.82 15.93 3.09
N SER A 81 11.96 16.08 4.09
CA SER A 81 12.28 16.84 5.30
C SER A 81 13.15 16.06 6.30
N GLU A 82 13.19 14.74 6.18
CA GLU A 82 13.93 13.83 7.06
C GLU A 82 14.51 12.65 6.28
N ASN A 83 15.58 12.04 6.81
CA ASN A 83 16.21 10.87 6.21
C ASN A 83 15.30 9.64 6.21
N TYR A 84 14.40 9.53 7.18
CA TYR A 84 13.43 8.45 7.32
C TYR A 84 12.01 9.02 7.28
N PRO A 85 11.49 9.34 6.10
CA PRO A 85 10.26 10.12 5.95
C PRO A 85 9.04 9.39 6.51
N SER A 86 8.14 10.18 7.09
CA SER A 86 6.85 9.68 7.58
C SER A 86 5.96 9.18 6.46
N SER A 87 4.97 8.34 6.79
CA SER A 87 3.96 7.90 5.83
C SER A 87 3.20 9.07 5.18
N GLY A 88 3.03 10.17 5.92
CA GLY A 88 2.45 11.42 5.40
C GLY A 88 3.30 12.04 4.31
N GLU A 89 4.61 12.10 4.53
CA GLU A 89 5.55 12.63 3.54
C GLU A 89 5.67 11.71 2.33
N MET A 90 5.68 10.39 2.54
CA MET A 90 5.65 9.43 1.44
C MET A 90 4.41 9.59 0.57
N ARG A 91 3.23 9.87 1.14
CA ARG A 91 2.03 10.15 0.32
C ARG A 91 2.19 11.43 -0.50
N ARG A 92 2.79 12.50 0.06
CA ARG A 92 3.12 13.71 -0.72
C ARG A 92 4.10 13.42 -1.85
N TYR A 93 5.10 12.58 -1.59
CA TYR A 93 6.04 12.13 -2.60
C TYR A 93 5.36 11.35 -3.74
N PHE A 94 4.43 10.43 -3.43
CA PHE A 94 3.65 9.72 -4.45
C PHE A 94 2.74 10.66 -5.25
N ALA A 95 2.14 11.65 -4.62
CA ALA A 95 1.36 12.68 -5.30
C ALA A 95 2.23 13.48 -6.28
N HIS A 96 3.41 13.93 -5.85
CA HIS A 96 4.41 14.58 -6.69
C HIS A 96 4.81 13.69 -7.87
N MET A 97 5.26 12.47 -7.61
CA MET A 97 5.67 11.51 -8.64
C MET A 97 4.55 11.25 -9.66
N SER A 98 3.32 11.08 -9.20
CA SER A 98 2.18 10.84 -10.09
C SER A 98 1.86 12.05 -10.98
N ALA A 99 2.08 13.26 -10.48
CA ALA A 99 1.89 14.49 -11.24
C ALA A 99 2.99 14.65 -12.29
N GLU A 100 4.26 14.57 -11.87
CA GLU A 100 5.42 14.70 -12.75
C GLU A 100 5.40 13.70 -13.90
N LEU A 101 5.06 12.45 -13.63
CA LEU A 101 5.00 11.40 -14.62
C LEU A 101 3.62 11.28 -15.31
N GLY A 102 2.63 12.09 -14.94
CA GLY A 102 1.28 12.08 -15.49
C GLY A 102 0.61 10.71 -15.38
N LEU A 103 0.77 10.00 -14.25
CA LEU A 103 0.33 8.61 -14.11
C LEU A 103 -1.18 8.48 -13.91
N ARG A 104 -1.83 9.49 -13.33
CA ARG A 104 -3.24 9.42 -12.91
C ARG A 104 -4.20 9.13 -14.05
N ARG A 105 -3.93 9.62 -15.25
CA ARG A 105 -4.78 9.37 -16.43
C ARG A 105 -4.87 7.89 -16.84
N ASP A 106 -3.89 7.09 -16.40
CA ASP A 106 -3.76 5.68 -16.73
C ASP A 106 -3.91 4.77 -15.50
N ALA A 107 -4.49 5.28 -14.41
CA ALA A 107 -4.74 4.55 -13.17
C ALA A 107 -6.23 4.55 -12.82
N LEU A 108 -6.75 3.37 -12.48
CA LEU A 108 -8.11 3.17 -11.99
C LEU A 108 -8.03 2.66 -10.54
N PHE A 109 -8.51 3.48 -9.64
CA PHE A 109 -8.52 3.22 -8.20
C PHE A 109 -9.82 2.58 -7.73
N GLY A 110 -9.78 1.95 -6.53
CA GLY A 110 -10.90 1.20 -5.98
C GLY A 110 -11.28 -0.01 -6.84
N GLN A 111 -10.34 -0.53 -7.62
CA GLN A 111 -10.50 -1.65 -8.54
C GLN A 111 -9.66 -2.84 -8.06
N LYS A 112 -10.08 -3.46 -6.95
CA LYS A 112 -9.42 -4.64 -6.42
C LYS A 112 -9.58 -5.81 -7.40
N VAL A 113 -8.50 -6.22 -8.02
CA VAL A 113 -8.46 -7.41 -8.87
C VAL A 113 -8.66 -8.64 -8.00
N VAL A 114 -9.63 -9.47 -8.34
CA VAL A 114 -9.99 -10.71 -7.62
C VAL A 114 -9.68 -11.95 -8.43
N GLU A 115 -9.56 -11.81 -9.73
CA GLU A 115 -9.21 -12.90 -10.65
C GLU A 115 -8.34 -12.38 -11.79
N ALA A 116 -7.38 -13.19 -12.20
CA ALA A 116 -6.64 -13.01 -13.44
C ALA A 116 -6.46 -14.39 -14.09
N ARG A 117 -7.07 -14.58 -15.25
CA ARG A 117 -7.06 -15.84 -16.00
C ARG A 117 -6.49 -15.59 -17.40
N TYR A 118 -5.61 -16.46 -17.83
CA TYR A 118 -5.17 -16.48 -19.22
C TYR A 118 -6.20 -17.23 -20.07
N ASP A 119 -6.59 -16.63 -21.17
CA ASP A 119 -7.49 -17.19 -22.16
C ASP A 119 -6.67 -17.64 -23.38
N ASP A 120 -6.51 -18.95 -23.53
CA ASP A 120 -5.69 -19.55 -24.58
C ASP A 120 -6.24 -19.29 -25.99
N GLU A 121 -7.56 -19.21 -26.15
CA GLU A 121 -8.19 -18.97 -27.44
C GLU A 121 -7.89 -17.57 -27.95
N SER A 122 -8.15 -16.54 -27.14
CA SER A 122 -7.87 -15.15 -27.50
C SER A 122 -6.41 -14.75 -27.28
N ARG A 123 -5.61 -15.58 -26.61
CA ARG A 123 -4.24 -15.29 -26.16
C ARG A 123 -4.16 -14.00 -25.36
N ARG A 124 -5.08 -13.85 -24.40
CA ARG A 124 -5.21 -12.64 -23.56
C ARG A 124 -5.36 -13.01 -22.10
N TRP A 125 -4.81 -12.15 -21.27
CA TRP A 125 -5.20 -12.10 -19.88
C TRP A 125 -6.56 -11.44 -19.73
N VAL A 126 -7.43 -12.04 -18.94
CA VAL A 126 -8.73 -11.50 -18.55
C VAL A 126 -8.69 -11.32 -17.03
N LEU A 127 -8.81 -10.06 -16.60
CA LEU A 127 -8.85 -9.70 -15.20
C LEU A 127 -10.26 -9.24 -14.83
N SER A 128 -10.72 -9.64 -13.64
CA SER A 128 -11.97 -9.12 -13.08
C SER A 128 -11.70 -8.49 -11.71
N THR A 129 -12.46 -7.43 -11.41
CA THR A 129 -12.36 -6.73 -10.14
C THR A 129 -13.58 -7.02 -9.28
N GLU A 130 -13.45 -6.79 -7.96
CA GLU A 130 -14.52 -6.94 -6.97
C GLU A 130 -15.78 -6.11 -7.32
N LYS A 131 -15.60 -5.00 -8.06
CA LYS A 131 -16.69 -4.12 -8.53
C LYS A 131 -17.24 -4.51 -9.91
N GLY A 132 -16.81 -5.63 -10.47
CA GLY A 132 -17.31 -6.12 -11.75
C GLY A 132 -16.66 -5.51 -12.99
N LEU A 133 -15.59 -4.70 -12.87
CA LEU A 133 -14.83 -4.27 -14.03
C LEU A 133 -14.09 -5.46 -14.62
N VAL A 134 -14.18 -5.63 -15.95
CA VAL A 134 -13.42 -6.60 -16.72
C VAL A 134 -12.39 -5.88 -17.59
N ALA A 135 -11.12 -6.31 -17.50
CA ALA A 135 -10.01 -5.79 -18.29
C ALA A 135 -9.33 -6.92 -19.07
N ARG A 136 -8.94 -6.65 -20.31
CA ARG A 136 -8.22 -7.58 -21.19
C ARG A 136 -6.87 -6.99 -21.58
N SER A 137 -5.80 -7.81 -21.59
CA SER A 137 -4.48 -7.39 -22.01
C SER A 137 -3.62 -8.53 -22.54
N ARG A 138 -2.57 -8.18 -23.29
CA ARG A 138 -1.56 -9.15 -23.75
C ARG A 138 -0.68 -9.62 -22.58
N PHE A 139 -0.34 -8.70 -21.68
CA PHE A 139 0.53 -8.97 -20.54
C PHE A 139 -0.07 -8.43 -19.24
N VAL A 140 0.31 -9.02 -18.12
CA VAL A 140 -0.01 -8.55 -16.78
C VAL A 140 1.26 -8.40 -15.97
N VAL A 141 1.39 -7.26 -15.28
CA VAL A 141 2.45 -7.03 -14.29
C VAL A 141 1.81 -7.01 -12.91
N PHE A 142 2.11 -8.01 -12.09
CA PHE A 142 1.68 -8.05 -10.71
C PHE A 142 2.67 -7.26 -9.83
N ALA A 143 2.29 -6.03 -9.49
CA ALA A 143 3.03 -5.12 -8.61
C ALA A 143 2.33 -4.98 -7.24
N ALA A 144 1.71 -6.08 -6.76
CA ALA A 144 0.86 -6.09 -5.56
C ALA A 144 1.63 -5.94 -4.24
N GLY A 145 2.95 -5.94 -4.27
CA GLY A 145 3.82 -5.84 -3.10
C GLY A 145 3.90 -7.13 -2.28
N SER A 146 4.91 -7.23 -1.42
CA SER A 146 5.15 -8.40 -0.56
C SER A 146 4.42 -8.32 0.78
N SER A 147 4.04 -7.12 1.25
CA SER A 147 3.46 -6.89 2.58
C SER A 147 1.98 -6.48 2.53
N ASN A 148 1.28 -6.83 1.46
CA ASN A 148 -0.11 -6.40 1.27
C ASN A 148 -1.11 -7.17 2.12
N LYS A 149 -0.90 -8.49 2.33
CA LYS A 149 -1.82 -9.34 3.11
C LYS A 149 -1.55 -9.19 4.60
N ALA A 150 -2.51 -8.60 5.34
CA ALA A 150 -2.45 -8.58 6.79
C ALA A 150 -2.58 -10.01 7.34
N TYR A 151 -1.75 -10.34 8.33
CA TYR A 151 -1.77 -11.62 8.99
C TYR A 151 -1.80 -11.42 10.51
N ILE A 152 -2.84 -11.91 11.16
CA ILE A 152 -2.93 -11.99 12.62
C ILE A 152 -2.81 -13.47 12.98
N PRO A 153 -1.75 -13.90 13.70
CA PRO A 153 -1.58 -15.26 14.13
C PRO A 153 -2.76 -15.76 14.97
N ASP A 154 -2.98 -17.07 14.94
CA ASP A 154 -3.97 -17.70 15.81
C ASP A 154 -3.38 -17.89 17.22
N PHE A 155 -3.53 -16.88 18.06
CA PHE A 155 -3.08 -16.89 19.44
C PHE A 155 -4.00 -17.75 20.31
N LYS A 156 -3.40 -18.59 21.18
CA LYS A 156 -4.15 -19.35 22.17
C LYS A 156 -5.03 -18.40 23.01
N ASN A 157 -6.31 -18.74 23.16
CA ASN A 157 -7.31 -17.95 23.91
C ASN A 157 -7.56 -16.54 23.35
N LYS A 158 -7.30 -16.28 22.07
CA LYS A 158 -7.56 -15.00 21.42
C LYS A 158 -9.01 -14.53 21.61
N SER A 159 -9.99 -15.46 21.56
CA SER A 159 -11.43 -15.17 21.77
C SER A 159 -11.79 -14.74 23.20
N ALA A 160 -10.94 -15.02 24.17
CA ALA A 160 -11.14 -14.55 25.55
C ALA A 160 -10.77 -13.07 25.75
N PHE A 161 -9.98 -12.50 24.86
CA PHE A 161 -9.67 -11.06 24.89
C PHE A 161 -10.89 -10.26 24.47
N LYS A 162 -11.31 -9.33 25.33
CA LYS A 162 -12.54 -8.53 25.13
C LYS A 162 -12.28 -7.17 24.50
N GLY A 163 -11.02 -6.76 24.38
CA GLY A 163 -10.62 -5.52 23.73
C GLY A 163 -10.50 -5.65 22.21
N PRO A 164 -10.31 -4.54 21.49
CA PRO A 164 -10.06 -4.56 20.06
C PRO A 164 -8.68 -5.15 19.76
N ILE A 165 -8.60 -6.01 18.73
CA ILE A 165 -7.35 -6.52 18.17
C ILE A 165 -7.14 -5.83 16.83
N ILE A 166 -6.10 -5.01 16.76
CA ILE A 166 -5.83 -4.14 15.60
C ILE A 166 -4.54 -4.59 14.92
N HIS A 167 -4.63 -4.91 13.63
CA HIS A 167 -3.43 -5.05 12.81
C HIS A 167 -2.99 -3.65 12.33
N PRO A 168 -1.68 -3.29 12.28
CA PRO A 168 -1.20 -1.97 11.86
C PRO A 168 -1.81 -1.47 10.54
N LYS A 169 -2.01 -2.34 9.56
CA LYS A 169 -2.66 -2.03 8.29
C LYS A 169 -4.08 -1.46 8.43
N PHE A 170 -4.79 -1.84 9.48
CA PHE A 170 -6.18 -1.44 9.74
C PHE A 170 -6.28 -0.53 10.96
N TRP A 171 -5.24 0.25 11.24
CA TRP A 171 -5.25 1.19 12.35
C TRP A 171 -6.32 2.25 12.11
N PRO A 172 -7.28 2.44 13.06
CA PRO A 172 -8.31 3.45 12.92
C PRO A 172 -7.70 4.85 12.91
N GLU A 173 -8.12 5.72 11.99
CA GLU A 173 -7.53 7.07 11.84
C GLU A 173 -7.61 7.93 13.11
N ASN A 174 -8.71 7.76 13.89
CA ASN A 174 -8.98 8.54 15.11
C ASN A 174 -8.82 7.69 16.38
N ALA A 175 -7.96 6.67 16.37
CA ALA A 175 -7.75 5.84 17.54
C ALA A 175 -7.05 6.62 18.66
N ASP A 176 -7.79 6.95 19.72
CA ASP A 176 -7.22 7.50 20.94
C ASP A 176 -6.88 6.38 21.92
N MET A 177 -5.62 6.36 22.39
CA MET A 177 -5.11 5.37 23.34
C MET A 177 -4.94 5.93 24.77
N THR A 178 -5.30 7.19 24.99
CA THR A 178 -5.23 7.85 26.30
C THR A 178 -6.00 7.07 27.36
N GLY A 179 -5.38 6.83 28.51
CA GLY A 179 -5.94 6.10 29.65
C GLY A 179 -6.17 4.60 29.41
N LYS A 180 -5.71 4.04 28.29
CA LYS A 180 -5.92 2.62 27.94
C LYS A 180 -4.70 1.76 28.28
N ARG A 181 -4.96 0.48 28.53
CA ARG A 181 -3.93 -0.56 28.58
C ARG A 181 -3.73 -1.12 27.17
N VAL A 182 -2.56 -0.87 26.60
CA VAL A 182 -2.24 -1.23 25.23
C VAL A 182 -1.16 -2.31 25.19
N GLY A 183 -1.47 -3.44 24.57
CA GLY A 183 -0.50 -4.52 24.32
C GLY A 183 -0.03 -4.52 22.88
N ILE A 184 1.27 -4.45 22.64
CA ILE A 184 1.88 -4.58 21.31
C ILE A 184 2.52 -5.97 21.20
N ILE A 185 2.12 -6.73 20.19
CA ILE A 185 2.70 -8.05 19.89
C ILE A 185 3.51 -7.93 18.61
N GLY A 186 4.81 -8.08 18.73
CA GLY A 186 5.76 -7.94 17.61
C GLY A 186 6.75 -6.80 17.83
N GLN A 187 7.98 -7.01 17.35
CA GLN A 187 9.11 -6.08 17.48
C GLN A 187 9.79 -5.81 16.13
N GLY A 188 9.04 -5.97 15.02
CA GLY A 188 9.46 -5.47 13.71
C GLY A 188 9.29 -3.95 13.62
N SER A 189 9.67 -3.35 12.48
CA SER A 189 9.61 -1.90 12.27
C SER A 189 8.27 -1.28 12.68
N SER A 190 7.14 -1.85 12.28
CA SER A 190 5.81 -1.34 12.66
C SER A 190 5.56 -1.38 14.17
N GLY A 191 5.93 -2.48 14.85
CA GLY A 191 5.74 -2.61 16.29
C GLY A 191 6.59 -1.60 17.06
N LEU A 192 7.84 -1.42 16.67
CA LEU A 192 8.76 -0.45 17.25
C LEU A 192 8.26 0.99 17.08
N GLN A 193 7.84 1.34 15.85
CA GLN A 193 7.32 2.68 15.55
C GLN A 193 6.05 3.00 16.36
N ILE A 194 5.13 2.05 16.50
CA ILE A 194 3.93 2.21 17.33
C ILE A 194 4.31 2.41 18.80
N VAL A 195 5.25 1.60 19.33
CA VAL A 195 5.73 1.75 20.72
C VAL A 195 6.31 3.14 20.96
N GLN A 196 7.15 3.64 20.03
CA GLN A 196 7.76 4.96 20.15
C GLN A 196 6.73 6.10 20.20
N GLU A 197 5.66 6.00 19.42
CA GLU A 197 4.62 7.04 19.44
C GLU A 197 3.68 6.91 20.62
N LEU A 198 3.27 5.69 20.98
CA LEU A 198 2.39 5.48 22.12
C LEU A 198 3.08 5.75 23.47
N ALA A 199 4.41 5.61 23.54
CA ALA A 199 5.18 6.02 24.74
C ALA A 199 5.10 7.52 25.04
N LYS A 200 4.66 8.34 24.08
CA LYS A 200 4.42 9.78 24.26
C LYS A 200 2.98 10.07 24.73
N THR A 201 2.13 9.04 24.76
CA THR A 201 0.71 9.13 25.11
C THR A 201 0.54 8.64 26.56
N ASP A 202 -0.39 9.22 27.31
CA ASP A 202 -0.76 8.74 28.64
C ASP A 202 -1.54 7.42 28.51
N CYS A 203 -0.81 6.30 28.36
CA CYS A 203 -1.36 4.95 28.29
C CYS A 203 -0.44 3.93 28.99
N GLU A 204 -1.01 2.86 29.52
CA GLU A 204 -0.23 1.74 30.06
C GLU A 204 0.22 0.83 28.91
N LEU A 205 1.49 0.93 28.52
CA LEU A 205 2.03 0.24 27.34
C LEU A 205 2.83 -1.01 27.72
N THR A 206 2.50 -2.14 27.10
CA THR A 206 3.25 -3.39 27.21
C THR A 206 3.62 -3.91 25.82
N SER A 207 4.90 -4.16 25.56
CA SER A 207 5.37 -4.77 24.33
C SER A 207 5.92 -6.17 24.56
N LYS A 208 5.54 -7.13 23.70
CA LYS A 208 6.01 -8.52 23.77
C LYS A 208 6.50 -9.00 22.42
N ASN A 209 7.63 -9.71 22.42
CA ASN A 209 8.10 -10.46 21.27
C ASN A 209 7.34 -11.80 21.19
N PRO A 210 6.77 -12.19 20.05
CA PRO A 210 6.10 -13.48 19.86
C PRO A 210 6.98 -14.69 20.15
N SER A 211 8.30 -14.56 19.98
CA SER A 211 9.28 -15.62 20.28
C SER A 211 9.54 -15.86 21.77
N GLY A 212 8.84 -15.19 22.68
CA GLY A 212 8.98 -15.31 24.13
C GLY A 212 10.28 -14.74 24.72
N ARG A 213 11.17 -14.19 23.92
CA ARG A 213 12.36 -13.47 24.41
C ARG A 213 11.93 -12.08 24.88
N ARG A 214 12.18 -11.76 26.16
CA ARG A 214 12.02 -10.38 26.65
C ARG A 214 13.10 -9.52 26.00
N ALA A 215 12.73 -8.36 25.48
CA ALA A 215 13.70 -7.31 25.22
C ALA A 215 14.23 -6.86 26.59
N THR A 216 15.52 -7.02 26.80
CA THR A 216 16.27 -6.46 27.94
C THR A 216 16.62 -5.02 27.62
#